data_111e71a26b149599457f1075870fb749
#
_entry.id   111e71a26b149599457f1075870fb749
#
_cell.length_a   1.000
_cell.length_b   1.000
_cell.length_c   1.000
_cell.angle_alpha   90.00
_cell.angle_beta   90.00
_cell.angle_gamma   90.00
#
_symmetry.space_group_name_H-M   'P 1'
#
loop_
_entity.id
_entity.type
_entity.pdbx_description
1 polymer ?
#
loop_
_entity_poly.entity_id
_entity_poly.type
_entity_poly.pdbx_seq_one_letter_code
_entity_poly.pdbx_strand_id
1 'polypeptide(L)'
;YHKLTRVEKLSGFKGNAFTAFGTAVHAVCEKKLLKEEIEDQKYFIEQFEESLSGLDDDVEIDYDLVSQMKEQSKAILPEIEEALTEYFGEFQVLASEMALMEPIESEEEYKFKGFIDAIVVTPDRKVHIFDWKTCGWGWDARRRSDKMTTYQLTLYKHFFCKKMAIDPADVETHFALLKRTAKYNNVEFFRVTSGPRKTENALKMLSKA
;
A
#
# COMPACT_ATOMS: atom_id res chain seq x y z
N TYR A 1 -4.19 -19.93 4.01
CA TYR A 1 -2.85 -19.86 3.41
C TYR A 1 -1.89 -20.86 4.05
N HIS A 2 -1.75 -20.87 5.38
CA HIS A 2 -0.90 -21.82 6.11
C HIS A 2 -1.22 -23.28 5.80
N LYS A 3 -2.52 -23.66 5.76
CA LYS A 3 -2.94 -25.00 5.39
C LYS A 3 -2.51 -25.37 3.97
N LEU A 4 -2.76 -24.46 3.00
CA LEU A 4 -2.41 -24.71 1.60
C LEU A 4 -0.90 -24.82 1.37
N THR A 5 -0.12 -23.95 2.00
CA THR A 5 1.33 -23.91 1.75
C THR A 5 2.14 -24.91 2.58
N ARG A 6 1.77 -25.15 3.85
CA ARG A 6 2.53 -26.04 4.74
C ARG A 6 1.97 -27.45 4.82
N VAL A 7 0.63 -27.60 4.81
CA VAL A 7 -0.01 -28.92 4.93
C VAL A 7 -0.19 -29.56 3.56
N GLU A 8 -0.76 -28.84 2.60
CA GLU A 8 -1.04 -29.34 1.25
C GLU A 8 0.15 -29.14 0.30
N LYS A 9 1.21 -28.47 0.74
CA LYS A 9 2.45 -28.19 -0.03
C LYS A 9 2.18 -27.47 -1.36
N LEU A 10 1.12 -26.71 -1.45
CA LEU A 10 0.87 -25.86 -2.62
C LEU A 10 1.83 -24.67 -2.59
N SER A 11 2.41 -24.34 -3.74
CA SER A 11 3.28 -23.19 -3.87
C SER A 11 2.48 -21.90 -3.59
N GLY A 12 3.04 -21.02 -2.75
CA GLY A 12 2.48 -19.68 -2.54
C GLY A 12 2.64 -18.82 -3.78
N PHE A 13 2.14 -17.59 -3.70
CA PHE A 13 2.40 -16.59 -4.75
C PHE A 13 3.89 -16.27 -4.81
N LYS A 14 4.50 -16.45 -5.99
CA LYS A 14 5.95 -16.34 -6.22
C LYS A 14 6.40 -14.95 -6.67
N GLY A 15 5.45 -14.03 -6.82
CA GLY A 15 5.73 -12.71 -7.39
C GLY A 15 5.76 -12.73 -8.93
N ASN A 16 5.94 -11.56 -9.51
CA ASN A 16 6.11 -11.34 -10.95
C ASN A 16 6.63 -9.91 -11.21
N ALA A 17 6.81 -9.52 -12.47
CA ALA A 17 7.26 -8.18 -12.83
C ALA A 17 6.35 -7.06 -12.26
N PHE A 18 5.04 -7.28 -12.10
CA PHE A 18 4.13 -6.28 -11.51
C PHE A 18 4.37 -6.09 -10.01
N THR A 19 4.66 -7.16 -9.27
CA THR A 19 4.99 -7.05 -7.85
C THR A 19 6.35 -6.40 -7.66
N ALA A 20 7.34 -6.78 -8.46
CA ALA A 20 8.67 -6.15 -8.44
C ALA A 20 8.58 -4.65 -8.75
N PHE A 21 7.78 -4.24 -9.75
CA PHE A 21 7.50 -2.84 -10.04
C PHE A 21 6.86 -2.12 -8.85
N GLY A 22 5.85 -2.77 -8.23
CA GLY A 22 5.18 -2.22 -7.04
C GLY A 22 6.18 -1.94 -5.92
N THR A 23 7.01 -2.93 -5.57
CA THR A 23 8.06 -2.78 -4.54
C THR A 23 9.01 -1.62 -4.86
N ALA A 24 9.48 -1.52 -6.10
CA ALA A 24 10.42 -0.47 -6.50
C ALA A 24 9.79 0.94 -6.43
N VAL A 25 8.55 1.11 -6.89
CA VAL A 25 7.87 2.41 -6.80
C VAL A 25 7.56 2.78 -5.35
N HIS A 26 7.15 1.82 -4.51
CA HIS A 26 6.94 2.06 -3.07
C HIS A 26 8.22 2.56 -2.39
N ALA A 27 9.38 1.98 -2.72
CA ALA A 27 10.66 2.44 -2.18
C ALA A 27 10.95 3.91 -2.55
N VAL A 28 10.64 4.36 -3.78
CA VAL A 28 10.74 5.78 -4.15
C VAL A 28 9.72 6.63 -3.40
N CYS A 29 8.46 6.16 -3.28
CA CYS A 29 7.41 6.87 -2.53
C CYS A 29 7.82 7.10 -1.08
N GLU A 30 8.43 6.11 -0.44
CA GLU A 30 8.97 6.24 0.92
C GLU A 30 10.04 7.33 1.00
N LYS A 31 11.05 7.32 0.13
CA LYS A 31 12.11 8.34 0.10
C LYS A 31 11.55 9.74 -0.09
N LYS A 32 10.64 9.91 -1.04
CA LYS A 32 9.98 11.20 -1.28
C LYS A 32 9.13 11.66 -0.09
N LEU A 33 8.39 10.75 0.54
CA LEU A 33 7.61 11.05 1.74
C LEU A 33 8.52 11.56 2.87
N LEU A 34 9.68 10.92 3.07
CA LEU A 34 10.68 11.30 4.07
C LEU A 34 11.53 12.50 3.65
N LYS A 35 11.31 13.06 2.46
CA LYS A 35 12.07 14.17 1.87
C LYS A 35 13.57 13.87 1.76
N GLU A 36 13.91 12.61 1.51
CA GLU A 36 15.28 12.19 1.23
C GLU A 36 15.63 12.53 -0.22
N GLU A 37 16.80 13.16 -0.41
CA GLU A 37 17.30 13.48 -1.74
C GLU A 37 17.79 12.21 -2.45
N ILE A 38 17.11 11.83 -3.52
CA ILE A 38 17.48 10.71 -4.38
C ILE A 38 17.37 11.11 -5.84
N GLU A 39 18.06 10.40 -6.70
CA GLU A 39 17.84 10.44 -8.15
C GLU A 39 16.71 9.43 -8.47
N ASP A 40 15.48 9.89 -8.48
CA ASP A 40 14.25 9.06 -8.52
C ASP A 40 14.32 7.91 -9.50
N GLN A 41 14.65 8.20 -10.77
CA GLN A 41 14.64 7.19 -11.83
C GLN A 41 15.75 6.16 -11.65
N LYS A 42 16.92 6.59 -11.20
CA LYS A 42 18.04 5.70 -10.94
C LYS A 42 17.73 4.79 -9.75
N TYR A 43 17.28 5.37 -8.64
CA TYR A 43 16.90 4.61 -7.45
C TYR A 43 15.77 3.61 -7.75
N PHE A 44 14.74 4.03 -8.51
CA PHE A 44 13.70 3.11 -8.97
C PHE A 44 14.27 1.94 -9.78
N ILE A 45 15.16 2.20 -10.74
CA ILE A 45 15.75 1.14 -11.58
C ILE A 45 16.53 0.14 -10.73
N GLU A 46 17.35 0.62 -9.80
CA GLU A 46 18.11 -0.22 -8.87
C GLU A 46 17.19 -1.13 -8.04
N GLN A 47 16.13 -0.56 -7.44
CA GLN A 47 15.16 -1.32 -6.65
C GLN A 47 14.32 -2.29 -7.51
N PHE A 48 14.02 -1.92 -8.76
CA PHE A 48 13.27 -2.78 -9.66
C PHE A 48 14.10 -3.98 -10.12
N GLU A 49 15.36 -3.77 -10.48
CA GLU A 49 16.29 -4.83 -10.86
C GLU A 49 16.59 -5.79 -9.69
N GLU A 50 16.77 -5.25 -8.48
CA GLU A 50 16.92 -6.04 -7.27
C GLU A 50 15.68 -6.90 -7.01
N SER A 51 14.48 -6.31 -7.10
CA SER A 51 13.22 -7.04 -6.90
C SER A 51 12.97 -8.09 -7.97
N LEU A 52 13.36 -7.86 -9.23
CA LEU A 52 13.28 -8.84 -10.30
C LEU A 52 14.25 -10.01 -10.08
N SER A 53 15.47 -9.72 -9.65
CA SER A 53 16.48 -10.76 -9.36
C SER A 53 16.15 -11.60 -8.12
N GLY A 54 15.27 -11.10 -7.24
CA GLY A 54 14.75 -11.82 -6.08
C GLY A 54 13.54 -12.69 -6.37
N LEU A 55 13.03 -12.75 -7.59
CA LEU A 55 11.96 -13.67 -7.98
C LEU A 55 12.48 -15.11 -8.07
N ASP A 56 11.59 -16.08 -7.85
CA ASP A 56 11.95 -17.50 -8.00
C ASP A 56 12.43 -17.82 -9.43
N ASP A 57 13.39 -18.72 -9.58
CA ASP A 57 14.02 -19.08 -10.87
C ASP A 57 13.04 -19.61 -11.93
N ASP A 58 11.87 -20.10 -11.52
CA ASP A 58 10.83 -20.60 -12.40
C ASP A 58 9.78 -19.52 -12.81
N VAL A 59 9.98 -18.26 -12.40
CA VAL A 59 9.16 -17.14 -12.85
C VAL A 59 9.69 -16.61 -14.18
N GLU A 60 8.90 -16.77 -15.23
CA GLU A 60 9.23 -16.21 -16.54
C GLU A 60 9.13 -14.68 -16.51
N ILE A 61 10.21 -13.99 -16.89
CA ILE A 61 10.30 -12.55 -16.96
C ILE A 61 10.18 -12.09 -18.41
N ASP A 62 9.13 -11.33 -18.70
CA ASP A 62 8.97 -10.63 -19.96
C ASP A 62 9.79 -9.32 -19.93
N TYR A 63 10.94 -9.33 -20.60
CA TYR A 63 11.86 -8.18 -20.64
C TYR A 63 11.30 -6.99 -21.45
N ASP A 64 10.41 -7.21 -22.41
CA ASP A 64 9.73 -6.14 -23.12
C ASP A 64 8.77 -5.42 -22.19
N LEU A 65 8.02 -6.17 -21.38
CA LEU A 65 7.18 -5.60 -20.32
C LEU A 65 8.02 -4.84 -19.28
N VAL A 66 9.14 -5.40 -18.84
CA VAL A 66 10.07 -4.73 -17.89
C VAL A 66 10.56 -3.41 -18.48
N SER A 67 10.96 -3.39 -19.75
CA SER A 67 11.37 -2.15 -20.44
C SER A 67 10.26 -1.12 -20.49
N GLN A 68 9.04 -1.53 -20.82
CA GLN A 68 7.85 -0.66 -20.79
C GLN A 68 7.58 -0.11 -19.38
N MET A 69 7.72 -0.94 -18.34
CA MET A 69 7.53 -0.51 -16.96
C MET A 69 8.55 0.54 -16.52
N LYS A 70 9.82 0.40 -16.95
CA LYS A 70 10.86 1.42 -16.72
C LYS A 70 10.49 2.77 -17.35
N GLU A 71 9.89 2.77 -18.54
CA GLU A 71 9.39 3.99 -19.16
C GLU A 71 8.14 4.55 -18.44
N GLN A 72 7.23 3.68 -18.03
CA GLN A 72 6.01 4.08 -17.30
C GLN A 72 6.32 4.74 -15.94
N SER A 73 7.38 4.33 -15.27
CA SER A 73 7.80 4.96 -13.99
C SER A 73 8.13 6.44 -14.15
N LYS A 74 8.66 6.86 -15.30
CA LYS A 74 9.01 8.27 -15.59
C LYS A 74 7.81 9.22 -15.53
N ALA A 75 6.58 8.69 -15.73
CA ALA A 75 5.36 9.47 -15.61
C ALA A 75 4.85 9.53 -14.15
N ILE A 76 5.12 8.50 -13.34
CA ILE A 76 4.64 8.41 -11.95
C ILE A 76 5.54 9.18 -10.99
N LEU A 77 6.86 8.94 -11.06
CA LEU A 77 7.79 9.38 -10.03
C LEU A 77 7.82 10.91 -9.80
N PRO A 78 7.76 11.75 -10.84
CA PRO A 78 7.72 13.20 -10.66
C PRO A 78 6.44 13.72 -10.00
N GLU A 79 5.30 13.02 -10.19
CA GLU A 79 3.99 13.45 -9.68
C GLU A 79 3.77 13.15 -8.19
N ILE A 80 4.60 12.32 -7.55
CA ILE A 80 4.35 11.82 -6.18
C ILE A 80 4.28 12.97 -5.15
N GLU A 81 5.25 13.87 -5.15
CA GLU A 81 5.32 14.97 -4.16
C GLU A 81 4.23 16.01 -4.39
N GLU A 82 3.96 16.33 -5.65
CA GLU A 82 2.88 17.26 -6.02
C GLU A 82 1.53 16.71 -5.59
N ALA A 83 1.25 15.44 -5.88
CA ALA A 83 0.01 14.79 -5.49
C ALA A 83 -0.17 14.69 -3.96
N LEU A 84 0.90 14.44 -3.20
CA LEU A 84 0.86 14.49 -1.74
C LEU A 84 0.49 15.87 -1.23
N THR A 85 1.15 16.90 -1.76
CA THR A 85 0.92 18.30 -1.37
C THR A 85 -0.46 18.80 -1.79
N GLU A 86 -0.91 18.44 -3.00
CA GLU A 86 -2.25 18.81 -3.48
C GLU A 86 -3.35 18.18 -2.62
N TYR A 87 -3.16 16.92 -2.22
CA TYR A 87 -4.20 16.16 -1.50
C TYR A 87 -4.26 16.47 0.01
N PHE A 88 -3.12 16.57 0.68
CA PHE A 88 -3.05 16.77 2.13
C PHE A 88 -2.73 18.22 2.55
N GLY A 89 -2.25 19.06 1.64
CA GLY A 89 -1.70 20.37 1.97
C GLY A 89 -0.39 20.25 2.76
N GLU A 90 -0.28 21.03 3.83
CA GLU A 90 0.81 20.86 4.79
C GLU A 90 0.60 19.62 5.65
N PHE A 91 1.64 18.82 5.83
CA PHE A 91 1.60 17.64 6.67
C PHE A 91 2.98 17.34 7.29
N GLN A 92 2.95 16.57 8.37
CA GLN A 92 4.15 15.97 8.97
C GLN A 92 4.06 14.46 8.83
N VAL A 93 5.18 13.82 8.50
CA VAL A 93 5.26 12.36 8.43
C VAL A 93 5.42 11.81 9.84
N LEU A 94 4.50 10.95 10.27
CA LEU A 94 4.59 10.24 11.53
C LEU A 94 5.33 8.91 11.40
N ALA A 95 5.09 8.19 10.32
CA ALA A 95 5.76 6.92 10.03
C ALA A 95 5.69 6.57 8.54
N SER A 96 6.69 5.83 8.10
CA SER A 96 6.73 5.09 6.85
C SER A 96 6.96 3.61 7.17
N GLU A 97 6.31 2.70 6.44
CA GLU A 97 6.38 1.24 6.64
C GLU A 97 6.14 0.75 8.08
N MET A 98 5.13 1.32 8.75
CA MET A 98 4.81 0.96 10.12
C MET A 98 4.26 -0.47 10.23
N ALA A 99 4.97 -1.34 10.93
CA ALA A 99 4.51 -2.70 11.22
C ALA A 99 3.42 -2.70 12.31
N LEU A 100 2.32 -3.37 12.02
CA LEU A 100 1.28 -3.73 12.99
C LEU A 100 1.37 -5.23 13.30
N MET A 101 1.44 -5.58 14.57
CA MET A 101 1.44 -6.94 15.06
C MET A 101 0.57 -6.98 16.33
N GLU A 102 -0.73 -7.07 16.15
CA GLU A 102 -1.70 -6.84 17.22
C GLU A 102 -2.55 -8.07 17.49
N PRO A 103 -2.90 -8.37 18.75
CA PRO A 103 -3.75 -9.51 19.07
C PRO A 103 -5.15 -9.33 18.49
N ILE A 104 -5.72 -10.45 18.03
CA ILE A 104 -7.11 -10.51 17.58
C ILE A 104 -7.95 -10.91 18.79
N GLU A 105 -8.90 -10.07 19.23
CA GLU A 105 -9.66 -10.25 20.48
C GLU A 105 -10.43 -11.57 20.56
N SER A 106 -10.85 -12.12 19.42
CA SER A 106 -11.59 -13.38 19.34
C SER A 106 -10.70 -14.63 19.30
N GLU A 107 -9.39 -14.45 19.16
CA GLU A 107 -8.45 -15.56 18.88
C GLU A 107 -7.13 -15.30 19.62
N GLU A 108 -6.96 -15.92 20.81
CA GLU A 108 -5.77 -15.70 21.65
C GLU A 108 -4.45 -16.13 20.98
N GLU A 109 -4.51 -17.11 20.08
CA GLU A 109 -3.34 -17.70 19.41
C GLU A 109 -2.88 -16.89 18.18
N TYR A 110 -3.78 -16.10 17.56
CA TYR A 110 -3.50 -15.41 16.30
C TYR A 110 -3.33 -13.91 16.49
N LYS A 111 -2.45 -13.34 15.68
CA LYS A 111 -2.20 -11.89 15.62
C LYS A 111 -2.49 -11.35 14.23
N PHE A 112 -3.11 -10.18 14.18
CA PHE A 112 -3.16 -9.39 12.95
C PHE A 112 -1.76 -8.90 12.63
N LYS A 113 -1.26 -9.23 11.44
CA LYS A 113 -0.01 -8.71 10.91
C LYS A 113 -0.31 -7.85 9.68
N GLY A 114 0.17 -6.63 9.68
CA GLY A 114 0.06 -5.72 8.55
C GLY A 114 1.21 -4.72 8.53
N PHE A 115 1.40 -4.07 7.40
CA PHE A 115 2.35 -2.99 7.22
C PHE A 115 1.59 -1.80 6.64
N ILE A 116 1.65 -0.66 7.32
CA ILE A 116 1.07 0.59 6.84
C ILE A 116 2.16 1.31 6.07
N ASP A 117 1.93 1.58 4.78
CA ASP A 117 2.93 2.21 3.93
C ASP A 117 3.28 3.63 4.40
N ALA A 118 2.27 4.42 4.81
CA ALA A 118 2.51 5.78 5.25
C ALA A 118 1.46 6.30 6.24
N ILE A 119 1.92 7.11 7.20
CA ILE A 119 1.09 7.82 8.17
C ILE A 119 1.55 9.27 8.25
N VAL A 120 0.64 10.20 7.99
CA VAL A 120 0.91 11.62 8.09
C VAL A 120 -0.11 12.31 9.01
N VAL A 121 0.23 13.48 9.53
CA VAL A 121 -0.68 14.33 10.30
C VAL A 121 -0.74 15.71 9.68
N THR A 122 -1.95 16.24 9.54
CA THR A 122 -2.23 17.57 9.02
C THR A 122 -2.36 18.60 10.18
N PRO A 123 -2.27 19.91 9.91
CA PRO A 123 -2.32 20.94 10.95
C PRO A 123 -3.59 20.95 11.81
N ASP A 124 -4.70 20.44 11.28
CA ASP A 124 -5.96 20.21 12.00
C ASP A 124 -5.95 19.01 12.94
N ARG A 125 -4.76 18.35 13.09
CA ARG A 125 -4.51 17.17 13.93
C ARG A 125 -5.20 15.89 13.44
N LYS A 126 -5.65 15.85 12.19
CA LYS A 126 -6.11 14.60 11.59
C LYS A 126 -4.92 13.72 11.21
N VAL A 127 -5.03 12.45 11.55
CA VAL A 127 -4.06 11.42 11.16
C VAL A 127 -4.57 10.74 9.90
N HIS A 128 -3.73 10.67 8.89
CA HIS A 128 -4.05 10.04 7.63
C HIS A 128 -3.16 8.82 7.43
N ILE A 129 -3.79 7.67 7.32
CA ILE A 129 -3.15 6.41 6.95
C ILE A 129 -3.41 6.18 5.47
N PHE A 130 -2.38 5.94 4.68
CA PHE A 130 -2.57 5.59 3.29
C PHE A 130 -1.66 4.46 2.83
N ASP A 131 -2.09 3.81 1.76
CA ASP A 131 -1.48 2.63 1.18
C ASP A 131 -1.33 2.87 -0.32
N TRP A 132 -0.11 2.70 -0.82
CA TRP A 132 0.21 2.84 -2.22
C TRP A 132 -0.25 1.62 -3.01
N LYS A 133 -0.88 1.84 -4.15
CA LYS A 133 -1.33 0.75 -5.03
C LYS A 133 -0.97 1.01 -6.48
N THR A 134 -0.11 0.19 -7.04
CA THR A 134 0.17 0.22 -8.47
C THR A 134 -0.99 -0.37 -9.28
N CYS A 135 -1.35 0.28 -10.38
CA CYS A 135 -2.39 -0.17 -11.29
C CYS A 135 -2.12 0.31 -12.72
N GLY A 136 -2.92 -0.14 -13.68
CA GLY A 136 -2.86 0.35 -15.06
C GLY A 136 -3.28 1.82 -15.14
N TRP A 137 -4.58 2.07 -15.25
CA TRP A 137 -5.15 3.43 -15.46
C TRP A 137 -5.98 3.98 -14.30
N GLY A 138 -6.14 3.23 -13.22
CA GLY A 138 -6.94 3.62 -12.04
C GLY A 138 -7.96 2.54 -11.65
N TRP A 139 -8.79 2.87 -10.68
CA TRP A 139 -9.84 1.99 -10.17
C TRP A 139 -11.23 2.57 -10.44
N ASP A 140 -12.12 1.75 -10.98
CA ASP A 140 -13.53 2.08 -11.11
C ASP A 140 -14.26 2.09 -9.75
N ALA A 141 -15.51 2.56 -9.73
CA ALA A 141 -16.32 2.65 -8.52
C ALA A 141 -16.51 1.29 -7.84
N ARG A 142 -16.61 0.20 -8.61
CA ARG A 142 -16.75 -1.16 -8.08
C ARG A 142 -15.51 -1.57 -7.31
N ARG A 143 -14.31 -1.38 -7.88
CA ARG A 143 -13.04 -1.72 -7.22
C ARG A 143 -12.76 -0.83 -6.01
N ARG A 144 -13.09 0.47 -6.09
CA ARG A 144 -12.94 1.41 -4.96
C ARG A 144 -13.83 1.04 -3.77
N SER A 145 -14.96 0.37 -4.00
CA SER A 145 -15.90 -0.08 -2.97
C SER A 145 -15.75 -1.55 -2.60
N ASP A 146 -14.85 -2.29 -3.26
CA ASP A 146 -14.64 -3.71 -3.00
C ASP A 146 -14.23 -3.95 -1.54
N LYS A 147 -14.91 -4.92 -0.91
CA LYS A 147 -14.72 -5.22 0.51
C LYS A 147 -13.33 -5.76 0.80
N MET A 148 -12.84 -6.69 -0.04
CA MET A 148 -11.52 -7.30 0.18
C MET A 148 -10.42 -6.24 0.14
N THR A 149 -10.51 -5.32 -0.82
CA THR A 149 -9.57 -4.21 -0.96
C THR A 149 -9.69 -3.22 0.21
N THR A 150 -10.91 -2.74 0.50
CA THR A 150 -11.10 -1.66 1.48
C THR A 150 -11.00 -2.13 2.94
N TYR A 151 -11.17 -3.42 3.23
CA TYR A 151 -11.01 -3.95 4.58
C TYR A 151 -9.56 -3.93 5.05
N GLN A 152 -8.58 -3.96 4.16
CA GLN A 152 -7.19 -3.73 4.52
C GLN A 152 -7.03 -2.41 5.31
N LEU A 153 -7.47 -1.29 4.73
CA LEU A 153 -7.40 0.01 5.39
C LEU A 153 -8.31 0.11 6.63
N THR A 154 -9.45 -0.57 6.62
CA THR A 154 -10.35 -0.63 7.78
C THR A 154 -9.67 -1.31 8.98
N LEU A 155 -8.98 -2.43 8.74
CA LEU A 155 -8.22 -3.15 9.77
C LEU A 155 -6.98 -2.36 10.21
N TYR A 156 -6.26 -1.72 9.27
CA TYR A 156 -5.15 -0.84 9.62
C TYR A 156 -5.60 0.27 10.57
N LYS A 157 -6.66 0.99 10.23
CA LYS A 157 -7.24 2.01 11.09
C LYS A 157 -7.60 1.46 12.47
N HIS A 158 -8.32 0.34 12.53
CA HIS A 158 -8.76 -0.27 13.80
C HIS A 158 -7.57 -0.59 14.71
N PHE A 159 -6.61 -1.36 14.21
CA PHE A 159 -5.46 -1.79 15.02
C PHE A 159 -4.50 -0.65 15.34
N PHE A 160 -4.33 0.31 14.42
CA PHE A 160 -3.55 1.51 14.66
C PHE A 160 -4.16 2.37 15.78
N CYS A 161 -5.46 2.67 15.70
CA CYS A 161 -6.16 3.44 16.74
C CYS A 161 -6.06 2.77 18.11
N LYS A 162 -6.22 1.45 18.16
CA LYS A 162 -6.07 0.66 19.40
C LYS A 162 -4.66 0.74 19.96
N LYS A 163 -3.64 0.53 19.11
CA LYS A 163 -2.22 0.57 19.49
C LYS A 163 -1.79 1.93 19.99
N MET A 164 -2.21 3.00 19.33
CA MET A 164 -1.79 4.37 19.62
C MET A 164 -2.70 5.09 20.60
N ALA A 165 -3.80 4.46 21.03
CA ALA A 165 -4.84 5.06 21.89
C ALA A 165 -5.42 6.36 21.28
N ILE A 166 -5.64 6.39 19.96
CA ILE A 166 -6.20 7.53 19.22
C ILE A 166 -7.68 7.26 18.91
N ASP A 167 -8.52 8.32 19.03
CA ASP A 167 -9.92 8.21 18.64
C ASP A 167 -10.04 7.89 17.12
N PRO A 168 -10.77 6.86 16.73
CA PRO A 168 -11.03 6.58 15.32
C PRO A 168 -11.64 7.75 14.54
N ALA A 169 -12.31 8.70 15.19
CA ALA A 169 -12.82 9.91 14.56
C ALA A 169 -11.70 10.84 14.05
N ASP A 170 -10.51 10.75 14.62
CA ASP A 170 -9.35 11.55 14.24
C ASP A 170 -8.44 10.89 13.21
N VAL A 171 -8.78 9.68 12.77
CA VAL A 171 -8.00 8.93 11.78
C VAL A 171 -8.79 8.75 10.49
N GLU A 172 -8.19 9.09 9.37
CA GLU A 172 -8.71 8.87 8.03
C GLU A 172 -7.84 7.88 7.25
N THR A 173 -8.44 7.18 6.29
CA THR A 173 -7.70 6.21 5.48
C THR A 173 -7.88 6.46 4.00
N HIS A 174 -6.82 6.26 3.22
CA HIS A 174 -6.77 6.57 1.79
C HIS A 174 -6.02 5.49 1.02
N PHE A 175 -6.38 5.31 -0.24
CA PHE A 175 -5.49 4.69 -1.22
C PHE A 175 -4.83 5.77 -2.07
N ALA A 176 -3.58 5.55 -2.40
CA ALA A 176 -2.82 6.31 -3.37
C ALA A 176 -2.56 5.42 -4.59
N LEU A 177 -3.24 5.67 -5.69
CA LEU A 177 -3.08 4.90 -6.93
C LEU A 177 -1.91 5.44 -7.73
N LEU A 178 -0.99 4.56 -8.10
CA LEU A 178 0.16 4.81 -8.96
C LEU A 178 -0.15 4.19 -10.32
N LYS A 179 -0.62 5.03 -11.27
CA LYS A 179 -1.24 4.61 -12.53
C LYS A 179 -0.22 4.57 -13.66
N ARG A 180 0.23 3.36 -14.04
CA ARG A 180 1.32 3.15 -15.01
C ARG A 180 1.00 3.60 -16.43
N THR A 181 -0.25 3.46 -16.88
CA THR A 181 -0.65 3.69 -18.27
C THR A 181 -1.61 4.87 -18.42
N ALA A 182 -1.84 5.64 -17.37
CA ALA A 182 -2.60 6.88 -17.46
C ALA A 182 -1.80 7.94 -18.25
N LYS A 183 -2.50 8.76 -19.02
CA LYS A 183 -1.87 9.83 -19.83
C LYS A 183 -1.55 11.08 -18.99
N TYR A 184 -2.21 11.24 -17.86
CA TYR A 184 -2.10 12.34 -16.90
C TYR A 184 -2.64 11.89 -15.54
N ASN A 185 -2.34 12.65 -14.49
CA ASN A 185 -2.71 12.32 -13.11
C ASN A 185 -2.27 10.90 -12.74
N ASN A 186 -0.99 10.60 -12.91
CA ASN A 186 -0.44 9.26 -12.68
C ASN A 186 -0.45 8.89 -11.19
N VAL A 187 -0.58 9.85 -10.28
CA VAL A 187 -0.79 9.64 -8.86
C VAL A 187 -2.17 10.18 -8.45
N GLU A 188 -3.00 9.35 -7.84
CA GLU A 188 -4.36 9.73 -7.46
C GLU A 188 -4.69 9.23 -6.06
N PHE A 189 -5.03 10.14 -5.16
CA PHE A 189 -5.51 9.80 -3.83
C PHE A 189 -7.04 9.74 -3.77
N PHE A 190 -7.58 8.81 -2.98
CA PHE A 190 -8.98 8.85 -2.61
C PHE A 190 -9.21 8.27 -1.22
N ARG A 191 -10.18 8.85 -0.52
CA ARG A 191 -10.53 8.45 0.82
C ARG A 191 -11.37 7.16 0.84
N VAL A 192 -11.06 6.30 1.80
CA VAL A 192 -11.87 5.10 2.13
C VAL A 192 -12.50 5.30 3.50
N THR A 193 -13.81 5.37 3.57
CA THR A 193 -14.52 5.51 4.83
C THR A 193 -14.68 4.18 5.54
N SER A 194 -14.47 4.18 6.86
CA SER A 194 -14.61 3.01 7.74
C SER A 194 -15.39 3.41 8.98
N GLY A 195 -16.71 3.19 8.95
CA GLY A 195 -17.57 3.35 10.12
C GLY A 195 -17.65 2.07 10.98
N PRO A 196 -18.28 2.12 12.16
CA PRO A 196 -18.35 1.00 13.12
C PRO A 196 -18.80 -0.31 12.48
N ARG A 197 -19.89 -0.28 11.68
CA ARG A 197 -20.42 -1.48 11.01
C ARG A 197 -19.44 -2.11 10.01
N LYS A 198 -18.67 -1.28 9.28
CA LYS A 198 -17.67 -1.78 8.34
C LYS A 198 -16.49 -2.40 9.09
N THR A 199 -16.07 -1.78 10.18
CA THR A 199 -15.03 -2.32 11.07
C THR A 199 -15.43 -3.66 11.67
N GLU A 200 -16.65 -3.78 12.20
CA GLU A 200 -17.18 -5.04 12.73
C GLU A 200 -17.19 -6.15 11.65
N ASN A 201 -17.64 -5.83 10.43
CA ASN A 201 -17.64 -6.79 9.34
C ASN A 201 -16.22 -7.21 8.92
N ALA A 202 -15.27 -6.31 8.93
CA ALA A 202 -13.86 -6.60 8.62
C ALA A 202 -13.25 -7.51 9.70
N LEU A 203 -13.50 -7.24 10.98
CA LEU A 203 -13.06 -8.08 12.10
C LEU A 203 -13.69 -9.49 12.06
N LYS A 204 -15.00 -9.58 11.77
CA LYS A 204 -15.67 -10.89 11.57
C LYS A 204 -15.10 -11.68 10.40
N MET A 205 -14.62 -11.00 9.36
CA MET A 205 -13.97 -11.69 8.25
C MET A 205 -12.57 -12.16 8.65
N LEU A 206 -11.83 -11.33 9.38
CA LEU A 206 -10.49 -11.66 9.86
C LEU A 206 -10.50 -12.89 10.79
N SER A 207 -11.47 -12.99 11.71
CA SER A 207 -11.59 -14.15 12.62
C SER A 207 -12.02 -15.46 11.94
N LYS A 208 -12.38 -15.44 10.64
CA LYS A 208 -12.71 -16.64 9.86
C LYS A 208 -11.60 -17.08 8.90
N ALA A 209 -10.56 -16.28 8.77
CA ALA A 209 -9.44 -16.53 7.85
C ALA A 209 -8.36 -17.41 8.49
#